data_8792db059bff1ea662d84dd40f2e4cc9
#
_entry.id   8792db059bff1ea662d84dd40f2e4cc9
#
_cell.length_a   1.000
_cell.length_b   1.000
_cell.length_c   1.000
_cell.angle_alpha   90.00
_cell.angle_beta   90.00
_cell.angle_gamma   90.00
#
_symmetry.space_group_name_H-M   'P 1'
#
loop_
_entity.id
_entity.type
_entity.pdbx_description
1 polymer ?
#
loop_
_entity_poly.entity_id
_entity_poly.type
_entity_poly.pdbx_seq_one_letter_code
_entity_poly.pdbx_strand_id
1 'polypeptide(L)'
;MEKENKIRFARIILSAALLGVAVLVEKKCGLSVWQLLLVYLIPYLIAGYDTLLAAGEKILKGDFFDEDFLMSIATIGALCIGFLPGAETQFPEAVFVMLFFQVGELFEEIAEGRSRKSISALMDIRPDTANVERDGKVLTVNPEEVKVGETIVVKPGEKVPMDGVVLEGTSSLNTVALTGESVPRSISKDDDIISGCVNLSGVIRAKVTKAFGESTASKILDLVENASENKSKSESFISRFAKIYTPVVVIAALVLAFIPPALSGDFGGTFATWLYRALTFLIVSCPCALVISVPLSFFGGIGGASSKGILIKGSNYLEALAKVGTVVFDKTGTLTEGVFDVTAVHPETIDEKELLHLAAHVERYSSHPIAISLKNAYPDEADGCSVENVEEIAGHGVRAVVNGKTVCVGNTKMMEAVGAKWKPCEKNGTIVHVSVDGTYVGHIVVSDRIKADSADAIKALKAEGVIKTVMLTGDKREVGEYVASAIGLDEFHVELLPADKVSELEKLLDNKPSGKTLAFVGDGINDAPVLARADLGIAMGGLGSDAAIEAADVVLMDDKPSKIALGVKIARKTLRLARENTFFAIFIKLLVLVLAVLGIATMWMAVFADVGVTVLAVLNAMRALKV
;
A
#
# COMPACT_ATOMS: atom_id res chain seq x y z
N MET A 1 -22.85 -3.65 12.92
CA MET A 1 -23.54 -2.38 12.67
C MET A 1 -23.34 -1.51 13.89
N GLU A 2 -22.76 -0.34 13.74
CA GLU A 2 -22.63 0.63 14.81
C GLU A 2 -24.01 1.07 15.32
N LYS A 3 -24.08 1.62 16.51
CA LYS A 3 -25.35 1.98 17.14
C LYS A 3 -26.13 3.00 16.30
N GLU A 4 -25.43 3.91 15.65
CA GLU A 4 -26.00 4.93 14.75
C GLU A 4 -26.67 4.32 13.51
N ASN A 5 -26.03 3.36 12.85
CA ASN A 5 -26.59 2.68 11.67
C ASN A 5 -27.85 1.87 11.99
N LYS A 6 -27.95 1.34 13.22
CA LYS A 6 -29.18 0.67 13.68
C LYS A 6 -30.34 1.66 13.84
N ILE A 7 -30.03 2.84 14.38
CA ILE A 7 -31.03 3.92 14.57
C ILE A 7 -31.49 4.43 13.20
N ARG A 8 -30.56 4.71 12.27
CA ARG A 8 -30.88 5.16 10.90
C ARG A 8 -31.73 4.12 10.18
N PHE A 9 -31.37 2.83 10.24
CA PHE A 9 -32.16 1.75 9.67
C PHE A 9 -33.58 1.67 10.23
N ALA A 10 -33.75 1.79 11.55
CA ALA A 10 -35.05 1.79 12.19
C ALA A 10 -35.92 2.98 11.74
N ARG A 11 -35.32 4.18 11.57
CA ARG A 11 -36.00 5.37 11.05
C ARG A 11 -36.47 5.20 9.60
N ILE A 12 -35.63 4.63 8.75
CA ILE A 12 -35.98 4.33 7.34
C ILE A 12 -37.20 3.42 7.31
N ILE A 13 -37.24 2.33 8.09
CA ILE A 13 -38.38 1.41 8.15
C ILE A 13 -39.66 2.11 8.67
N LEU A 14 -39.53 2.90 9.73
CA LEU A 14 -40.64 3.65 10.30
C LEU A 14 -41.21 4.65 9.28
N SER A 15 -40.37 5.42 8.63
CA SER A 15 -40.77 6.39 7.61
C SER A 15 -41.43 5.69 6.40
N ALA A 16 -40.88 4.54 5.95
CA ALA A 16 -41.48 3.77 4.86
C ALA A 16 -42.89 3.23 5.22
N ALA A 17 -43.08 2.75 6.45
CA ALA A 17 -44.38 2.31 6.94
C ALA A 17 -45.40 3.47 6.99
N LEU A 18 -44.95 4.63 7.49
CA LEU A 18 -45.78 5.84 7.55
C LEU A 18 -46.11 6.40 6.16
N LEU A 19 -45.18 6.31 5.19
CA LEU A 19 -45.46 6.65 3.80
C LEU A 19 -46.57 5.76 3.22
N GLY A 20 -46.50 4.45 3.48
CA GLY A 20 -47.58 3.52 3.07
C GLY A 20 -48.92 3.91 3.66
N VAL A 21 -48.97 4.30 4.94
CA VAL A 21 -50.21 4.79 5.59
C VAL A 21 -50.66 6.11 4.96
N ALA A 22 -49.77 7.06 4.70
CA ALA A 22 -50.07 8.35 4.09
C ALA A 22 -50.71 8.17 2.70
N VAL A 23 -50.18 7.29 1.85
CA VAL A 23 -50.75 6.96 0.53
C VAL A 23 -52.15 6.32 0.64
N LEU A 24 -52.38 5.48 1.65
CA LEU A 24 -53.70 4.90 1.91
C LEU A 24 -54.71 5.95 2.37
N VAL A 25 -54.29 6.89 3.21
CA VAL A 25 -55.12 8.01 3.69
C VAL A 25 -55.48 8.94 2.53
N GLU A 26 -54.50 9.30 1.68
CA GLU A 26 -54.73 10.10 0.48
C GLU A 26 -55.80 9.49 -0.44
N LYS A 27 -55.70 8.18 -0.71
CA LYS A 27 -56.69 7.46 -1.58
C LYS A 27 -58.06 7.34 -0.98
N LYS A 28 -58.23 7.36 0.35
CA LYS A 28 -59.51 7.10 1.02
C LYS A 28 -60.21 8.35 1.56
N CYS A 29 -59.52 9.41 1.87
CA CYS A 29 -60.03 10.49 2.71
C CYS A 29 -60.31 11.82 1.99
N GLY A 30 -60.00 11.98 0.69
CA GLY A 30 -60.29 13.21 -0.07
C GLY A 30 -59.85 14.51 0.59
N LEU A 31 -58.63 14.53 1.16
CA LEU A 31 -58.08 15.62 1.96
C LEU A 31 -57.69 16.82 1.09
N SER A 32 -57.74 18.01 1.67
CA SER A 32 -57.22 19.21 1.03
C SER A 32 -55.66 19.15 0.93
N VAL A 33 -55.09 19.91 -0.01
CA VAL A 33 -53.61 19.96 -0.22
C VAL A 33 -52.83 20.23 1.07
N TRP A 34 -53.31 21.14 1.92
CA TRP A 34 -52.67 21.44 3.22
C TRP A 34 -52.73 20.27 4.22
N GLN A 35 -53.84 19.56 4.24
CA GLN A 35 -53.98 18.37 5.09
C GLN A 35 -53.09 17.22 4.59
N LEU A 36 -53.01 17.03 3.28
CA LEU A 36 -52.08 16.07 2.67
C LEU A 36 -50.63 16.41 2.98
N LEU A 37 -50.26 17.69 2.87
CA LEU A 37 -48.90 18.12 3.25
C LEU A 37 -48.58 17.71 4.69
N LEU A 38 -49.45 17.94 5.64
CA LEU A 38 -49.23 17.57 7.07
C LEU A 38 -49.04 16.05 7.24
N VAL A 39 -49.82 15.25 6.51
CA VAL A 39 -49.73 13.78 6.54
C VAL A 39 -48.37 13.30 5.99
N TYR A 40 -47.91 13.86 4.87
CA TYR A 40 -46.63 13.47 4.26
C TYR A 40 -45.40 14.13 4.94
N LEU A 41 -45.56 15.24 5.62
CA LEU A 41 -44.47 15.92 6.34
C LEU A 41 -43.93 15.05 7.48
N ILE A 42 -44.76 14.22 8.12
CA ILE A 42 -44.35 13.35 9.21
C ILE A 42 -43.28 12.33 8.72
N PRO A 43 -43.58 11.44 7.74
CA PRO A 43 -42.60 10.50 7.24
C PRO A 43 -41.42 11.21 6.56
N TYR A 44 -41.59 12.38 5.93
CA TYR A 44 -40.54 13.17 5.34
C TYR A 44 -39.50 13.65 6.39
N LEU A 45 -39.98 14.23 7.50
CA LEU A 45 -39.10 14.68 8.58
C LEU A 45 -38.41 13.53 9.32
N ILE A 46 -39.09 12.40 9.52
CA ILE A 46 -38.52 11.21 10.14
C ILE A 46 -37.39 10.66 9.27
N ALA A 47 -37.54 10.61 7.95
CA ALA A 47 -36.50 10.18 7.04
C ALA A 47 -35.35 11.17 6.98
N GLY A 48 -35.61 12.44 6.72
CA GLY A 48 -34.67 13.41 6.23
C GLY A 48 -34.15 14.42 7.25
N TYR A 49 -34.46 14.26 8.55
CA TYR A 49 -34.12 15.29 9.52
C TYR A 49 -32.59 15.57 9.58
N ASP A 50 -31.76 14.55 9.49
CA ASP A 50 -30.28 14.64 9.48
C ASP A 50 -29.80 15.40 8.26
N THR A 51 -30.29 15.02 7.05
CA THR A 51 -29.98 15.67 5.78
C THR A 51 -30.36 17.16 5.81
N LEU A 52 -31.55 17.47 6.34
CA LEU A 52 -32.02 18.85 6.45
C LEU A 52 -31.18 19.68 7.43
N LEU A 53 -30.80 19.10 8.57
CA LEU A 53 -29.91 19.76 9.53
C LEU A 53 -28.50 19.94 8.95
N ALA A 54 -27.95 18.92 8.33
CA ALA A 54 -26.63 19.00 7.69
C ALA A 54 -26.61 20.07 6.58
N ALA A 55 -27.65 20.11 5.74
CA ALA A 55 -27.80 21.16 4.73
C ALA A 55 -27.87 22.56 5.35
N GLY A 56 -28.61 22.71 6.48
CA GLY A 56 -28.70 23.99 7.21
C GLY A 56 -27.35 24.43 7.80
N GLU A 57 -26.61 23.53 8.42
CA GLU A 57 -25.27 23.84 8.98
C GLU A 57 -24.26 24.21 7.90
N LYS A 58 -24.27 23.51 6.75
CA LYS A 58 -23.37 23.78 5.62
C LYS A 58 -23.68 25.13 4.96
N ILE A 59 -24.96 25.48 4.83
CA ILE A 59 -25.40 26.81 4.37
C ILE A 59 -24.81 27.91 5.28
N LEU A 60 -24.89 27.73 6.61
CA LEU A 60 -24.35 28.69 7.56
C LEU A 60 -22.82 28.82 7.50
N LYS A 61 -22.12 27.76 7.09
CA LYS A 61 -20.66 27.76 6.89
C LYS A 61 -20.23 28.24 5.49
N GLY A 62 -21.17 28.55 4.60
CA GLY A 62 -20.90 29.03 3.24
C GLY A 62 -20.60 27.93 2.20
N ASP A 63 -20.89 26.69 2.53
CA ASP A 63 -20.70 25.53 1.62
C ASP A 63 -22.05 25.14 1.02
N PHE A 64 -22.42 25.87 -0.04
CA PHE A 64 -23.77 25.83 -0.65
C PHE A 64 -23.98 24.72 -1.70
N PHE A 65 -23.00 23.88 -2.00
CA PHE A 65 -23.08 23.00 -3.18
C PHE A 65 -22.78 21.55 -2.86
N ASP A 66 -23.28 21.09 -1.72
CA ASP A 66 -23.17 19.72 -1.27
C ASP A 66 -24.43 18.90 -1.62
N GLU A 67 -24.30 17.57 -1.54
CA GLU A 67 -25.38 16.62 -1.83
C GLU A 67 -26.60 16.78 -0.91
N ASP A 68 -26.38 16.98 0.39
CA ASP A 68 -27.45 17.24 1.37
C ASP A 68 -28.26 18.48 1.00
N PHE A 69 -27.58 19.54 0.54
CA PHE A 69 -28.21 20.75 0.07
C PHE A 69 -29.05 20.53 -1.18
N LEU A 70 -28.49 19.83 -2.19
CA LEU A 70 -29.20 19.52 -3.44
C LEU A 70 -30.44 18.67 -3.19
N MET A 71 -30.34 17.64 -2.35
CA MET A 71 -31.45 16.77 -1.98
C MET A 71 -32.51 17.51 -1.17
N SER A 72 -32.11 18.36 -0.25
CA SER A 72 -33.04 19.19 0.52
C SER A 72 -33.82 20.15 -0.37
N ILE A 73 -33.15 20.87 -1.26
CA ILE A 73 -33.84 21.80 -2.20
C ILE A 73 -34.79 21.04 -3.12
N ALA A 74 -34.34 19.91 -3.68
CA ALA A 74 -35.15 19.15 -4.63
C ALA A 74 -36.41 18.57 -3.96
N THR A 75 -36.29 18.02 -2.75
CA THR A 75 -37.43 17.42 -2.04
C THR A 75 -38.37 18.47 -1.43
N ILE A 76 -37.84 19.58 -0.88
CA ILE A 76 -38.67 20.73 -0.45
C ILE A 76 -39.38 21.35 -1.67
N GLY A 77 -38.66 21.52 -2.79
CA GLY A 77 -39.26 21.99 -4.04
C GLY A 77 -40.42 21.08 -4.50
N ALA A 78 -40.26 19.76 -4.42
CA ALA A 78 -41.31 18.80 -4.74
C ALA A 78 -42.55 18.94 -3.81
N LEU A 79 -42.33 19.19 -2.51
CA LEU A 79 -43.41 19.50 -1.59
C LEU A 79 -44.13 20.82 -1.93
N CYS A 80 -43.40 21.79 -2.48
CA CYS A 80 -43.98 23.10 -2.84
C CYS A 80 -44.72 23.09 -4.16
N ILE A 81 -44.41 22.20 -5.11
CA ILE A 81 -45.07 22.14 -6.44
C ILE A 81 -46.60 22.03 -6.31
N GLY A 82 -47.12 21.21 -5.38
CA GLY A 82 -48.56 21.00 -5.18
C GLY A 82 -49.35 22.26 -4.83
N PHE A 83 -48.73 23.37 -4.53
CA PHE A 83 -49.36 24.67 -4.28
C PHE A 83 -49.36 25.60 -5.50
N LEU A 84 -48.77 25.18 -6.60
CA LEU A 84 -48.77 25.95 -7.85
C LEU A 84 -50.10 25.73 -8.61
N PRO A 85 -50.63 26.75 -9.29
CA PRO A 85 -51.85 26.64 -10.07
C PRO A 85 -51.77 25.53 -11.14
N GLY A 86 -52.70 24.59 -11.12
CA GLY A 86 -52.77 23.52 -12.12
C GLY A 86 -51.74 22.39 -11.94
N ALA A 87 -50.98 22.39 -10.86
CA ALA A 87 -50.01 21.34 -10.57
C ALA A 87 -50.60 20.18 -9.78
N GLU A 88 -50.15 18.99 -10.07
CA GLU A 88 -50.42 17.80 -9.23
C GLU A 88 -49.51 17.78 -8.02
N THR A 89 -49.98 17.24 -6.90
CA THR A 89 -49.17 17.10 -5.67
C THR A 89 -48.10 16.04 -5.86
N GLN A 90 -46.84 16.36 -5.47
CA GLN A 90 -45.70 15.46 -5.55
C GLN A 90 -45.21 15.02 -4.16
N PHE A 91 -46.12 15.02 -3.15
CA PHE A 91 -45.79 14.70 -1.75
C PHE A 91 -45.26 13.27 -1.57
N PRO A 92 -45.90 12.23 -2.17
CA PRO A 92 -45.38 10.86 -2.10
C PRO A 92 -43.98 10.75 -2.68
N GLU A 93 -43.73 11.42 -3.82
CA GLU A 93 -42.41 11.41 -4.48
C GLU A 93 -41.32 12.07 -3.60
N ALA A 94 -41.62 13.22 -2.97
CA ALA A 94 -40.67 13.89 -2.10
C ALA A 94 -40.22 13.00 -0.92
N VAL A 95 -41.18 12.31 -0.28
CA VAL A 95 -40.87 11.38 0.83
C VAL A 95 -40.09 10.17 0.32
N PHE A 96 -40.49 9.62 -0.83
CA PHE A 96 -39.83 8.47 -1.43
C PHE A 96 -38.37 8.77 -1.80
N VAL A 97 -38.15 9.92 -2.42
CA VAL A 97 -36.82 10.39 -2.78
C VAL A 97 -35.93 10.51 -1.55
N MET A 98 -36.42 11.15 -0.48
CA MET A 98 -35.67 11.27 0.78
C MET A 98 -35.40 9.91 1.42
N LEU A 99 -36.36 8.98 1.40
CA LEU A 99 -36.15 7.63 1.90
C LEU A 99 -35.08 6.86 1.14
N PHE A 100 -35.14 6.90 -0.21
CA PHE A 100 -34.14 6.20 -1.02
C PHE A 100 -32.75 6.82 -0.87
N PHE A 101 -32.66 8.14 -0.73
CA PHE A 101 -31.41 8.80 -0.41
C PHE A 101 -30.82 8.28 0.91
N GLN A 102 -31.63 8.19 1.96
CA GLN A 102 -31.21 7.64 3.26
C GLN A 102 -30.78 6.16 3.18
N VAL A 103 -31.43 5.36 2.31
CA VAL A 103 -31.01 3.98 2.05
C VAL A 103 -29.64 3.97 1.38
N GLY A 104 -29.41 4.88 0.42
CA GLY A 104 -28.10 5.05 -0.24
C GLY A 104 -27.01 5.41 0.75
N GLU A 105 -27.22 6.45 1.56
CA GLU A 105 -26.31 6.90 2.62
C GLU A 105 -25.96 5.78 3.61
N LEU A 106 -26.99 5.04 4.10
CA LEU A 106 -26.76 3.92 4.99
C LEU A 106 -25.91 2.81 4.37
N PHE A 107 -26.17 2.50 3.08
CA PHE A 107 -25.39 1.50 2.34
C PHE A 107 -23.94 1.95 2.17
N GLU A 108 -23.73 3.23 1.85
CA GLU A 108 -22.43 3.86 1.70
C GLU A 108 -21.63 3.75 3.00
N GLU A 109 -22.19 4.20 4.12
CA GLU A 109 -21.56 4.17 5.44
C GLU A 109 -21.19 2.74 5.87
N ILE A 110 -22.08 1.76 5.60
CA ILE A 110 -21.79 0.34 5.87
C ILE A 110 -20.64 -0.16 4.96
N ALA A 111 -20.63 0.21 3.69
CA ALA A 111 -19.61 -0.22 2.73
C ALA A 111 -18.25 0.39 3.04
N GLU A 112 -18.20 1.68 3.35
CA GLU A 112 -16.97 2.37 3.78
C GLU A 112 -16.45 1.78 5.09
N GLY A 113 -17.31 1.63 6.09
CA GLY A 113 -16.95 1.02 7.38
C GLY A 113 -16.46 -0.42 7.24
N ARG A 114 -17.05 -1.23 6.33
CA ARG A 114 -16.56 -2.58 6.03
C ARG A 114 -15.22 -2.57 5.31
N SER A 115 -15.02 -1.67 4.37
CA SER A 115 -13.74 -1.55 3.68
C SER A 115 -12.63 -1.15 4.64
N ARG A 116 -12.85 -0.15 5.48
CA ARG A 116 -11.89 0.25 6.53
C ARG A 116 -11.64 -0.88 7.54
N LYS A 117 -12.68 -1.57 8.01
CA LYS A 117 -12.54 -2.73 8.91
C LYS A 117 -11.87 -3.93 8.24
N SER A 118 -12.10 -4.18 6.95
CA SER A 118 -11.43 -5.26 6.22
C SER A 118 -9.94 -4.97 6.06
N ILE A 119 -9.53 -3.71 5.85
CA ILE A 119 -8.14 -3.29 5.84
C ILE A 119 -7.53 -3.43 7.23
N SER A 120 -8.22 -2.98 8.27
CA SER A 120 -7.78 -3.13 9.66
C SER A 120 -7.77 -4.59 10.13
N ALA A 121 -8.68 -5.43 9.66
CA ALA A 121 -8.72 -6.86 9.98
C ALA A 121 -7.72 -7.70 9.18
N LEU A 122 -7.37 -7.28 7.95
CA LEU A 122 -6.22 -7.83 7.21
C LEU A 122 -4.90 -7.50 7.94
N MET A 123 -4.90 -6.46 8.76
CA MET A 123 -3.80 -5.99 9.58
C MET A 123 -4.07 -6.18 11.07
N ASP A 124 -4.74 -7.26 11.47
CA ASP A 124 -4.86 -7.66 12.89
C ASP A 124 -3.48 -8.09 13.44
N ILE A 125 -2.53 -7.13 13.36
CA ILE A 125 -1.16 -7.28 13.87
C ILE A 125 -0.97 -6.60 15.22
N ARG A 126 -1.87 -5.66 15.61
CA ARG A 126 -1.74 -4.94 16.88
C ARG A 126 -1.97 -5.88 18.05
N PRO A 127 -0.99 -6.00 18.96
CA PRO A 127 -1.18 -6.75 20.19
C PRO A 127 -1.99 -5.95 21.20
N ASP A 128 -2.93 -6.61 21.87
CA ASP A 128 -3.78 -5.97 22.88
C ASP A 128 -3.11 -5.89 24.26
N THR A 129 -2.20 -6.83 24.54
CA THR A 129 -1.51 -6.96 25.85
C THR A 129 -0.06 -7.39 25.66
N ALA A 130 0.79 -7.06 26.64
CA ALA A 130 2.17 -7.50 26.75
C ALA A 130 2.41 -8.17 28.11
N ASN A 131 3.08 -9.32 28.12
CA ASN A 131 3.53 -9.95 29.36
C ASN A 131 4.98 -9.51 29.60
N VAL A 132 5.20 -8.71 30.64
CA VAL A 132 6.52 -8.15 31.01
C VAL A 132 7.00 -8.76 32.31
N GLU A 133 8.28 -9.10 32.37
CA GLU A 133 8.92 -9.60 33.58
C GLU A 133 9.45 -8.42 34.42
N ARG A 134 8.85 -8.18 35.58
CA ARG A 134 9.27 -7.17 36.56
C ARG A 134 9.42 -7.84 37.96
N ASP A 135 10.54 -7.64 38.62
CA ASP A 135 10.84 -8.17 39.93
C ASP A 135 10.64 -9.71 40.02
N GLY A 136 11.00 -10.44 38.96
CA GLY A 136 10.86 -11.89 38.87
C GLY A 136 9.42 -12.41 38.72
N LYS A 137 8.46 -11.52 38.43
CA LYS A 137 7.06 -11.87 38.16
C LYS A 137 6.67 -11.41 36.77
N VAL A 138 5.89 -12.23 36.08
CA VAL A 138 5.31 -11.88 34.79
C VAL A 138 4.00 -11.13 35.02
N LEU A 139 3.93 -9.87 34.57
CA LEU A 139 2.77 -9.00 34.67
C LEU A 139 2.21 -8.76 33.27
N THR A 140 0.90 -8.87 33.11
CA THR A 140 0.22 -8.49 31.86
C THR A 140 -0.15 -7.02 31.93
N VAL A 141 0.38 -6.22 31.01
CA VAL A 141 0.22 -4.76 30.95
C VAL A 141 -0.22 -4.32 29.54
N ASN A 142 -0.62 -3.05 29.39
CA ASN A 142 -0.79 -2.46 28.08
C ASN A 142 0.58 -2.35 27.40
N PRO A 143 0.73 -2.69 26.10
CA PRO A 143 2.00 -2.55 25.37
C PRO A 143 2.60 -1.13 25.43
N GLU A 144 1.77 -0.09 25.54
CA GLU A 144 2.22 1.30 25.68
C GLU A 144 2.97 1.59 27.00
N GLU A 145 2.80 0.73 28.02
CA GLU A 145 3.48 0.84 29.32
C GLU A 145 4.83 0.15 29.38
N VAL A 146 5.19 -0.58 28.30
CA VAL A 146 6.44 -1.34 28.20
C VAL A 146 7.57 -0.41 27.78
N LYS A 147 8.68 -0.46 28.52
CA LYS A 147 9.86 0.38 28.25
C LYS A 147 10.92 -0.39 27.46
N VAL A 148 11.69 0.34 26.67
CA VAL A 148 12.87 -0.19 26.00
C VAL A 148 13.84 -0.75 27.05
N GLY A 149 14.34 -1.97 26.79
CA GLY A 149 15.23 -2.69 27.70
C GLY A 149 14.55 -3.63 28.69
N GLU A 150 13.21 -3.58 28.86
CA GLU A 150 12.46 -4.56 29.63
C GLU A 150 12.40 -5.92 28.92
N THR A 151 12.19 -6.98 29.69
CA THR A 151 12.05 -8.34 29.16
C THR A 151 10.59 -8.69 29.02
N ILE A 152 10.17 -9.06 27.81
CA ILE A 152 8.84 -9.58 27.51
C ILE A 152 8.86 -11.10 27.42
N VAL A 153 7.75 -11.72 27.77
CA VAL A 153 7.52 -13.17 27.70
C VAL A 153 6.38 -13.43 26.73
N VAL A 154 6.66 -14.14 25.64
CA VAL A 154 5.67 -14.44 24.59
C VAL A 154 5.42 -15.95 24.57
N LYS A 155 4.19 -16.35 24.90
CA LYS A 155 3.77 -17.75 24.94
C LYS A 155 3.27 -18.21 23.55
N PRO A 156 3.22 -19.53 23.31
CA PRO A 156 2.59 -20.07 22.11
C PRO A 156 1.14 -19.57 21.95
N GLY A 157 0.78 -19.13 20.75
CA GLY A 157 -0.52 -18.53 20.40
C GLY A 157 -0.64 -17.02 20.67
N GLU A 158 0.33 -16.42 21.38
CA GLU A 158 0.32 -14.97 21.63
C GLU A 158 0.99 -14.21 20.50
N LYS A 159 0.53 -12.96 20.25
CA LYS A 159 1.21 -12.02 19.38
C LYS A 159 2.43 -11.44 20.07
N VAL A 160 3.52 -11.26 19.34
CA VAL A 160 4.71 -10.55 19.81
C VAL A 160 4.33 -9.08 20.04
N PRO A 161 4.40 -8.56 21.28
CA PRO A 161 3.88 -7.23 21.58
C PRO A 161 4.82 -6.10 21.15
N MET A 162 6.13 -6.33 21.14
CA MET A 162 7.15 -5.32 20.88
C MET A 162 8.26 -5.90 20.02
N ASP A 163 8.97 -5.04 19.28
CA ASP A 163 10.21 -5.44 18.61
C ASP A 163 11.29 -5.69 19.67
N GLY A 164 12.10 -6.72 19.47
CA GLY A 164 13.11 -7.09 20.45
C GLY A 164 14.09 -8.16 19.97
N VAL A 165 15.02 -8.52 20.84
CA VAL A 165 16.01 -9.59 20.62
C VAL A 165 15.76 -10.74 21.60
N VAL A 166 15.77 -11.96 21.11
CA VAL A 166 15.55 -13.17 21.93
C VAL A 166 16.70 -13.36 22.91
N LEU A 167 16.39 -13.38 24.20
CA LEU A 167 17.34 -13.70 25.27
C LEU A 167 17.38 -15.20 25.54
N GLU A 168 16.21 -15.86 25.51
CA GLU A 168 16.04 -17.26 25.86
C GLU A 168 14.84 -17.87 25.15
N GLY A 169 14.97 -19.13 24.76
CA GLY A 169 13.91 -19.89 24.09
C GLY A 169 14.18 -20.10 22.59
N THR A 170 13.48 -21.08 22.03
CA THR A 170 13.43 -21.36 20.59
C THR A 170 11.99 -21.53 20.17
N SER A 171 11.59 -20.99 19.04
CA SER A 171 10.24 -21.10 18.53
C SER A 171 10.17 -20.89 17.01
N SER A 172 8.95 -20.93 16.49
CA SER A 172 8.63 -20.50 15.12
C SER A 172 7.58 -19.38 15.19
N LEU A 173 7.81 -18.31 14.43
CA LEU A 173 6.90 -17.18 14.33
C LEU A 173 6.08 -17.28 13.03
N ASN A 174 4.76 -17.13 13.16
CA ASN A 174 3.90 -16.92 12.01
C ASN A 174 3.95 -15.44 11.61
N THR A 175 4.50 -15.17 10.44
CA THR A 175 4.71 -13.83 9.89
C THR A 175 3.67 -13.48 8.80
N VAL A 176 2.69 -14.35 8.53
CA VAL A 176 1.70 -14.20 7.43
C VAL A 176 1.03 -12.83 7.42
N ALA A 177 0.68 -12.31 8.59
CA ALA A 177 0.01 -11.02 8.72
C ALA A 177 0.90 -9.83 8.28
N LEU A 178 2.23 -9.96 8.37
CA LEU A 178 3.20 -8.93 8.00
C LEU A 178 3.73 -9.12 6.57
N THR A 179 4.18 -10.33 6.26
CA THR A 179 4.87 -10.62 4.99
C THR A 179 3.97 -11.25 3.93
N GLY A 180 2.84 -11.84 4.35
CA GLY A 180 2.00 -12.67 3.49
C GLY A 180 2.60 -14.05 3.19
N GLU A 181 3.72 -14.43 3.83
CA GLU A 181 4.36 -15.74 3.68
C GLU A 181 3.73 -16.79 4.59
N SER A 182 3.42 -17.96 4.03
CA SER A 182 2.81 -19.06 4.79
C SER A 182 3.81 -19.90 5.58
N VAL A 183 5.12 -19.75 5.30
CA VAL A 183 6.17 -20.52 5.97
C VAL A 183 6.57 -19.82 7.27
N PRO A 184 6.44 -20.46 8.44
CA PRO A 184 6.86 -19.86 9.70
C PRO A 184 8.38 -19.63 9.76
N ARG A 185 8.79 -18.50 10.33
CA ARG A 185 10.21 -18.18 10.58
C ARG A 185 10.67 -18.80 11.88
N SER A 186 11.68 -19.67 11.85
CA SER A 186 12.32 -20.19 13.05
C SER A 186 13.16 -19.11 13.73
N ILE A 187 13.13 -19.08 15.07
CA ILE A 187 13.89 -18.14 15.88
C ILE A 187 14.54 -18.85 17.05
N SER A 188 15.72 -18.37 17.43
CA SER A 188 16.55 -18.84 18.53
C SER A 188 17.13 -17.66 19.31
N LYS A 189 17.97 -17.96 20.30
CA LYS A 189 18.68 -16.93 21.07
C LYS A 189 19.48 -15.99 20.13
N ASP A 190 19.47 -14.71 20.44
CA ASP A 190 20.11 -13.60 19.73
C ASP A 190 19.45 -13.22 18.38
N ASP A 191 18.35 -13.90 17.99
CA ASP A 191 17.55 -13.53 16.82
C ASP A 191 16.60 -12.36 17.13
N ASP A 192 16.34 -11.53 16.11
CA ASP A 192 15.36 -10.45 16.19
C ASP A 192 13.94 -10.98 16.11
N ILE A 193 13.06 -10.48 16.98
CA ILE A 193 11.62 -10.68 16.92
C ILE A 193 10.91 -9.38 16.59
N ILE A 194 9.82 -9.50 15.84
CA ILE A 194 9.08 -8.37 15.27
C ILE A 194 7.66 -8.38 15.85
N SER A 195 7.23 -7.21 16.29
CA SER A 195 5.86 -7.01 16.80
C SER A 195 4.81 -7.38 15.75
N GLY A 196 3.69 -7.95 16.20
CA GLY A 196 2.59 -8.38 15.34
C GLY A 196 2.71 -9.80 14.79
N CYS A 197 3.87 -10.46 14.87
CA CYS A 197 3.99 -11.89 14.57
C CYS A 197 3.30 -12.75 15.65
N VAL A 198 2.80 -13.92 15.29
CA VAL A 198 2.22 -14.87 16.26
C VAL A 198 3.24 -15.95 16.60
N ASN A 199 3.52 -16.13 17.88
CA ASN A 199 4.39 -17.19 18.37
C ASN A 199 3.66 -18.55 18.28
N LEU A 200 4.28 -19.57 17.66
CA LEU A 200 3.62 -20.85 17.37
C LEU A 200 3.95 -21.98 18.35
N SER A 201 5.18 -22.06 18.86
CA SER A 201 5.62 -23.30 19.53
C SER A 201 6.21 -23.09 20.94
N GLY A 202 7.39 -22.51 21.07
CA GLY A 202 8.10 -22.36 22.34
C GLY A 202 7.76 -21.06 23.07
N VAL A 203 8.03 -21.00 24.39
CA VAL A 203 7.99 -19.74 25.13
C VAL A 203 9.27 -18.97 24.82
N ILE A 204 9.13 -17.69 24.48
CA ILE A 204 10.23 -16.79 24.14
C ILE A 204 10.34 -15.73 25.22
N ARG A 205 11.56 -15.48 25.67
CA ARG A 205 11.92 -14.29 26.44
C ARG A 205 12.76 -13.37 25.57
N ALA A 206 12.33 -12.14 25.40
CA ALA A 206 13.01 -11.18 24.54
C ALA A 206 13.17 -9.83 25.22
N LYS A 207 14.29 -9.17 24.94
CA LYS A 207 14.58 -7.82 25.38
C LYS A 207 14.00 -6.82 24.38
N VAL A 208 13.18 -5.91 24.84
CA VAL A 208 12.55 -4.87 24.02
C VAL A 208 13.59 -3.89 23.50
N THR A 209 13.59 -3.64 22.20
CA THR A 209 14.52 -2.73 21.51
C THR A 209 13.90 -1.41 21.09
N LYS A 210 12.57 -1.38 20.85
CA LYS A 210 11.85 -0.18 20.40
C LYS A 210 10.64 0.11 21.29
N ALA A 211 10.27 1.39 21.42
CA ALA A 211 9.03 1.79 22.08
C ALA A 211 7.81 1.33 21.27
N PHE A 212 6.63 1.20 21.90
CA PHE A 212 5.42 0.69 21.24
C PHE A 212 5.03 1.49 19.98
N GLY A 213 5.04 2.83 20.06
CA GLY A 213 4.74 3.69 18.89
C GLY A 213 5.77 3.58 17.76
N GLU A 214 6.98 3.13 18.05
CA GLU A 214 8.06 2.91 17.09
C GLU A 214 8.17 1.45 16.63
N SER A 215 7.31 0.57 17.17
CA SER A 215 7.30 -0.84 16.79
C SER A 215 6.88 -1.03 15.34
N THR A 216 7.36 -2.10 14.73
CA THR A 216 7.06 -2.42 13.32
C THR A 216 5.56 -2.53 13.08
N ALA A 217 4.79 -3.15 13.96
CA ALA A 217 3.33 -3.23 13.86
C ALA A 217 2.67 -1.84 13.88
N SER A 218 3.09 -0.95 14.80
CA SER A 218 2.54 0.42 14.89
C SER A 218 2.84 1.23 13.64
N LYS A 219 4.08 1.19 13.13
CA LYS A 219 4.47 1.89 11.89
C LYS A 219 3.70 1.41 10.67
N ILE A 220 3.49 0.10 10.54
CA ILE A 220 2.70 -0.46 9.44
C ILE A 220 1.25 0.03 9.50
N LEU A 221 0.64 0.05 10.70
CA LEU A 221 -0.72 0.55 10.88
C LEU A 221 -0.82 2.03 10.50
N ASP A 222 0.10 2.86 11.01
CA ASP A 222 0.16 4.29 10.67
C ASP A 222 0.29 4.53 9.16
N LEU A 223 1.14 3.76 8.47
CA LEU A 223 1.32 3.88 7.03
C LEU A 223 0.04 3.55 6.26
N VAL A 224 -0.72 2.57 6.70
CA VAL A 224 -1.98 2.18 6.05
C VAL A 224 -3.12 3.15 6.38
N GLU A 225 -3.23 3.60 7.64
CA GLU A 225 -4.23 4.58 8.05
C GLU A 225 -4.01 5.93 7.35
N ASN A 226 -2.76 6.39 7.28
CA ASN A 226 -2.39 7.67 6.66
C ASN A 226 -2.23 7.60 5.13
N ALA A 227 -2.31 6.41 4.52
CA ALA A 227 -2.23 6.26 3.06
C ALA A 227 -3.31 7.06 2.30
N SER A 228 -4.41 7.43 2.98
CA SER A 228 -5.47 8.28 2.42
C SER A 228 -5.10 9.75 2.28
N GLU A 229 -4.08 10.23 2.98
CA GLU A 229 -3.65 11.64 2.91
C GLU A 229 -2.96 11.97 1.59
N ASN A 230 -2.23 11.01 1.03
CA ASN A 230 -1.53 11.13 -0.25
C ASN A 230 -2.45 10.75 -1.43
N LYS A 231 -3.37 11.67 -1.78
CA LYS A 231 -4.37 11.45 -2.82
C LYS A 231 -3.76 11.32 -4.22
N SER A 232 -4.25 10.36 -4.97
CA SER A 232 -3.91 10.19 -6.39
C SER A 232 -4.35 11.37 -7.26
N LYS A 233 -3.77 11.49 -8.46
CA LYS A 233 -4.25 12.48 -9.46
C LYS A 233 -5.70 12.23 -9.83
N SER A 234 -6.13 10.97 -9.88
CA SER A 234 -7.51 10.57 -10.17
C SER A 234 -8.48 11.01 -9.07
N GLU A 235 -8.14 10.82 -7.79
CA GLU A 235 -8.96 11.29 -6.66
C GLU A 235 -8.99 12.81 -6.55
N SER A 236 -7.85 13.47 -6.76
CA SER A 236 -7.75 14.93 -6.77
C SER A 236 -8.54 15.55 -7.92
N PHE A 237 -8.59 14.87 -9.08
CA PHE A 237 -9.42 15.29 -10.21
C PHE A 237 -10.90 15.19 -9.87
N ILE A 238 -11.36 14.10 -9.26
CA ILE A 238 -12.76 13.91 -8.90
C ILE A 238 -13.21 14.94 -7.85
N SER A 239 -12.40 15.20 -6.84
CA SER A 239 -12.69 16.22 -5.84
C SER A 239 -12.77 17.63 -6.45
N ARG A 240 -11.91 17.93 -7.42
CA ARG A 240 -11.93 19.21 -8.14
C ARG A 240 -13.11 19.29 -9.12
N PHE A 241 -13.43 18.17 -9.79
CA PHE A 241 -14.58 18.07 -10.69
C PHE A 241 -15.88 18.34 -9.94
N ALA A 242 -16.09 17.72 -8.78
CA ALA A 242 -17.27 17.93 -7.96
C ALA A 242 -17.48 19.41 -7.59
N LYS A 243 -16.41 20.12 -7.21
CA LYS A 243 -16.46 21.55 -6.85
C LYS A 243 -16.89 22.47 -8.00
N ILE A 244 -16.61 22.10 -9.27
CA ILE A 244 -16.99 22.89 -10.45
C ILE A 244 -18.34 22.41 -10.99
N TYR A 245 -18.57 21.11 -10.97
CA TYR A 245 -19.74 20.47 -11.55
C TYR A 245 -21.03 20.91 -10.84
N THR A 246 -21.06 20.91 -9.51
CA THR A 246 -22.28 21.21 -8.74
C THR A 246 -22.82 22.61 -8.99
N PRO A 247 -22.03 23.71 -8.95
CA PRO A 247 -22.53 25.03 -9.33
C PRO A 247 -23.09 25.09 -10.76
N VAL A 248 -22.42 24.45 -11.72
CA VAL A 248 -22.87 24.42 -13.13
C VAL A 248 -24.24 23.74 -13.24
N VAL A 249 -24.42 22.65 -12.54
CA VAL A 249 -25.70 21.90 -12.51
C VAL A 249 -26.81 22.73 -11.88
N VAL A 250 -26.55 23.42 -10.76
CA VAL A 250 -27.56 24.31 -10.14
C VAL A 250 -27.97 25.43 -11.08
N ILE A 251 -27.01 26.06 -11.77
CA ILE A 251 -27.33 27.10 -12.77
C ILE A 251 -28.14 26.50 -13.92
N ALA A 252 -27.78 25.30 -14.43
CA ALA A 252 -28.50 24.62 -15.49
C ALA A 252 -29.95 24.27 -15.06
N ALA A 253 -30.15 23.85 -13.81
CA ALA A 253 -31.48 23.59 -13.26
C ALA A 253 -32.33 24.86 -13.18
N LEU A 254 -31.74 26.00 -12.75
CA LEU A 254 -32.43 27.29 -12.76
C LEU A 254 -32.81 27.72 -14.17
N VAL A 255 -31.89 27.58 -15.12
CA VAL A 255 -32.17 27.85 -16.55
C VAL A 255 -33.32 26.97 -17.03
N LEU A 256 -33.32 25.67 -16.69
CA LEU A 256 -34.36 24.73 -17.07
C LEU A 256 -35.73 25.07 -16.43
N ALA A 257 -35.74 25.57 -15.19
CA ALA A 257 -36.95 25.94 -14.48
C ALA A 257 -37.62 27.19 -15.04
N PHE A 258 -36.84 28.18 -15.51
CA PHE A 258 -37.38 29.52 -15.85
C PHE A 258 -37.39 29.85 -17.34
N ILE A 259 -36.40 29.41 -18.12
CA ILE A 259 -36.31 29.83 -19.53
C ILE A 259 -37.37 29.17 -20.41
N PRO A 260 -37.59 27.84 -20.40
CA PRO A 260 -38.61 27.23 -21.23
C PRO A 260 -40.03 27.72 -20.95
N PRO A 261 -40.47 27.90 -19.66
CA PRO A 261 -41.79 28.53 -19.40
C PRO A 261 -41.88 29.95 -19.93
N ALA A 262 -40.82 30.76 -19.82
CA ALA A 262 -40.83 32.13 -20.32
C ALA A 262 -40.93 32.19 -21.84
N LEU A 263 -40.39 31.22 -22.55
CA LEU A 263 -40.46 31.13 -24.02
C LEU A 263 -41.77 30.50 -24.54
N SER A 264 -42.51 29.78 -23.70
CA SER A 264 -43.75 29.10 -24.10
C SER A 264 -44.94 30.01 -24.36
N GLY A 265 -44.88 31.28 -23.88
CA GLY A 265 -45.99 32.23 -23.93
C GLY A 265 -47.08 31.99 -22.85
N ASP A 266 -47.04 30.85 -22.15
CA ASP A 266 -47.88 30.55 -21.00
C ASP A 266 -47.03 30.10 -19.80
N PHE A 267 -46.46 31.12 -19.16
CA PHE A 267 -45.58 30.87 -18.01
C PHE A 267 -46.30 30.16 -16.85
N GLY A 268 -47.55 30.58 -16.54
CA GLY A 268 -48.30 30.03 -15.43
C GLY A 268 -48.71 28.54 -15.62
N GLY A 269 -49.08 28.17 -16.83
CA GLY A 269 -49.52 26.79 -17.14
C GLY A 269 -48.34 25.81 -17.29
N THR A 270 -47.16 26.28 -17.64
CA THR A 270 -46.04 25.39 -17.90
C THR A 270 -44.97 25.39 -16.81
N PHE A 271 -44.91 26.39 -15.92
CA PHE A 271 -43.90 26.53 -14.89
C PHE A 271 -43.78 25.33 -13.95
N ALA A 272 -44.88 24.81 -13.45
CA ALA A 272 -44.90 23.65 -12.56
C ALA A 272 -44.23 22.41 -13.21
N THR A 273 -44.50 22.16 -14.49
CA THR A 273 -43.91 21.05 -15.24
C THR A 273 -42.37 21.22 -15.40
N TRP A 274 -41.93 22.42 -15.76
CA TRP A 274 -40.50 22.67 -15.94
C TRP A 274 -39.74 22.74 -14.61
N LEU A 275 -40.39 23.22 -13.53
CA LEU A 275 -39.86 23.16 -12.18
C LEU A 275 -39.66 21.70 -11.74
N TYR A 276 -40.66 20.82 -11.98
CA TYR A 276 -40.54 19.40 -11.69
C TYR A 276 -39.36 18.75 -12.43
N ARG A 277 -39.17 19.06 -13.73
CA ARG A 277 -38.03 18.58 -14.53
C ARG A 277 -36.72 19.11 -13.99
N ALA A 278 -36.66 20.37 -13.59
CA ALA A 278 -35.46 20.97 -13.01
C ALA A 278 -35.09 20.36 -11.67
N LEU A 279 -36.07 20.05 -10.80
CA LEU A 279 -35.82 19.36 -9.53
C LEU A 279 -35.37 17.91 -9.76
N THR A 280 -36.00 17.20 -10.72
CA THR A 280 -35.56 15.86 -11.14
C THR A 280 -34.12 15.89 -11.68
N PHE A 281 -33.78 16.90 -12.48
CA PHE A 281 -32.43 17.13 -13.01
C PHE A 281 -31.42 17.35 -11.86
N LEU A 282 -31.76 18.12 -10.81
CA LEU A 282 -30.92 18.32 -9.63
C LEU A 282 -30.63 17.03 -8.89
N ILE A 283 -31.64 16.20 -8.67
CA ILE A 283 -31.50 14.91 -7.97
C ILE A 283 -30.50 14.01 -8.68
N VAL A 284 -30.63 13.83 -10.00
CA VAL A 284 -29.73 12.96 -10.80
C VAL A 284 -28.29 13.49 -10.81
N SER A 285 -28.13 14.79 -10.61
CA SER A 285 -26.83 15.44 -10.80
C SER A 285 -25.83 15.23 -9.67
N CYS A 286 -26.20 14.62 -8.52
CA CYS A 286 -25.22 14.27 -7.48
C CYS A 286 -24.16 13.30 -8.01
N PRO A 287 -22.86 13.60 -7.96
CA PRO A 287 -21.82 12.66 -8.40
C PRO A 287 -21.47 11.57 -7.37
N CYS A 288 -22.43 11.16 -6.51
CA CYS A 288 -22.23 10.29 -5.34
C CYS A 288 -21.48 8.99 -5.69
N ALA A 289 -21.95 8.26 -6.71
CA ALA A 289 -21.30 7.02 -7.16
C ALA A 289 -19.80 7.21 -7.52
N LEU A 290 -19.43 8.37 -8.04
CA LEU A 290 -18.07 8.68 -8.46
C LEU A 290 -17.18 9.07 -7.28
N VAL A 291 -17.70 9.92 -6.40
CA VAL A 291 -16.99 10.43 -5.22
C VAL A 291 -16.66 9.30 -4.25
N ILE A 292 -17.50 8.29 -4.16
CA ILE A 292 -17.35 7.15 -3.23
C ILE A 292 -16.53 6.02 -3.84
N SER A 293 -16.91 5.56 -5.04
CA SER A 293 -16.38 4.30 -5.58
C SER A 293 -14.90 4.38 -5.97
N VAL A 294 -14.39 5.57 -6.33
CA VAL A 294 -12.99 5.72 -6.73
C VAL A 294 -12.05 5.65 -5.53
N PRO A 295 -12.22 6.46 -4.46
CA PRO A 295 -11.41 6.27 -3.25
C PRO A 295 -11.53 4.85 -2.69
N LEU A 296 -12.72 4.28 -2.66
CA LEU A 296 -12.93 2.91 -2.18
C LEU A 296 -12.17 1.87 -3.01
N SER A 297 -12.04 2.07 -4.33
CA SER A 297 -11.21 1.21 -5.18
C SER A 297 -9.73 1.30 -4.81
N PHE A 298 -9.21 2.51 -4.55
CA PHE A 298 -7.82 2.71 -4.14
C PHE A 298 -7.56 2.13 -2.75
N PHE A 299 -8.46 2.34 -1.79
CA PHE A 299 -8.37 1.72 -0.46
C PHE A 299 -8.37 0.20 -0.56
N GLY A 300 -9.27 -0.37 -1.38
CA GLY A 300 -9.29 -1.80 -1.63
C GLY A 300 -7.99 -2.32 -2.24
N GLY A 301 -7.39 -1.58 -3.17
CA GLY A 301 -6.11 -1.92 -3.78
C GLY A 301 -4.93 -1.87 -2.81
N ILE A 302 -4.85 -0.82 -1.98
CA ILE A 302 -3.82 -0.68 -0.94
C ILE A 302 -3.96 -1.80 0.10
N GLY A 303 -5.18 -2.07 0.59
CA GLY A 303 -5.43 -3.15 1.54
C GLY A 303 -5.13 -4.54 0.96
N GLY A 304 -5.50 -4.77 -0.32
CA GLY A 304 -5.15 -5.99 -1.03
C GLY A 304 -3.64 -6.19 -1.21
N ALA A 305 -2.89 -5.13 -1.51
CA ALA A 305 -1.42 -5.14 -1.58
C ALA A 305 -0.80 -5.43 -0.21
N SER A 306 -1.29 -4.76 0.84
CA SER A 306 -0.82 -4.93 2.21
C SER A 306 -0.99 -6.37 2.70
N SER A 307 -2.11 -7.03 2.39
CA SER A 307 -2.34 -8.46 2.73
C SER A 307 -1.34 -9.42 2.05
N LYS A 308 -0.59 -8.94 1.06
CA LYS A 308 0.48 -9.68 0.38
C LYS A 308 1.88 -9.20 0.77
N GLY A 309 2.00 -8.41 1.84
CA GLY A 309 3.27 -7.87 2.31
C GLY A 309 3.83 -6.76 1.42
N ILE A 310 2.98 -6.03 0.70
CA ILE A 310 3.36 -4.89 -0.14
C ILE A 310 2.69 -3.64 0.46
N LEU A 311 3.44 -2.83 1.18
CA LEU A 311 2.94 -1.60 1.78
C LEU A 311 3.06 -0.44 0.80
N ILE A 312 1.97 0.23 0.52
CA ILE A 312 1.90 1.39 -0.38
C ILE A 312 1.45 2.60 0.44
N LYS A 313 2.29 3.63 0.52
CA LYS A 313 2.08 4.80 1.40
C LYS A 313 1.01 5.79 0.92
N GLY A 314 0.38 5.53 -0.21
CA GLY A 314 -0.68 6.41 -0.70
C GLY A 314 -1.26 6.00 -2.04
N SER A 315 -2.43 6.53 -2.37
CA SER A 315 -3.10 6.25 -3.64
C SER A 315 -2.38 6.85 -4.85
N ASN A 316 -1.63 7.95 -4.67
CA ASN A 316 -0.73 8.51 -5.68
C ASN A 316 0.39 7.53 -6.05
N TYR A 317 0.97 6.82 -5.09
CA TYR A 317 2.02 5.82 -5.31
C TYR A 317 1.46 4.55 -5.95
N LEU A 318 0.23 4.14 -5.60
CA LEU A 318 -0.46 3.05 -6.28
C LEU A 318 -0.76 3.42 -7.75
N GLU A 319 -1.15 4.67 -8.02
CA GLU A 319 -1.33 5.16 -9.39
C GLU A 319 0.01 5.20 -10.16
N ALA A 320 1.11 5.61 -9.52
CA ALA A 320 2.46 5.59 -10.09
C ALA A 320 2.91 4.17 -10.40
N LEU A 321 2.71 3.23 -9.48
CA LEU A 321 3.05 1.80 -9.64
C LEU A 321 2.29 1.16 -10.81
N ALA A 322 1.02 1.52 -11.01
CA ALA A 322 0.25 1.03 -12.16
C ALA A 322 0.80 1.50 -13.52
N LYS A 323 1.46 2.66 -13.54
CA LYS A 323 2.04 3.30 -14.74
C LYS A 323 3.50 2.95 -14.97
N VAL A 324 4.11 2.14 -14.09
CA VAL A 324 5.52 1.76 -14.20
C VAL A 324 5.83 1.20 -15.59
N GLY A 325 6.82 1.82 -16.23
CA GLY A 325 7.36 1.44 -17.54
C GLY A 325 8.84 1.09 -17.48
N THR A 326 9.59 1.67 -16.55
CA THR A 326 11.00 1.38 -16.31
C THR A 326 11.20 1.01 -14.85
N VAL A 327 11.90 -0.08 -14.59
CA VAL A 327 12.30 -0.49 -13.24
C VAL A 327 13.82 -0.53 -13.17
N VAL A 328 14.38 0.23 -12.25
CA VAL A 328 15.82 0.33 -11.98
C VAL A 328 16.09 -0.35 -10.65
N PHE A 329 17.03 -1.27 -10.62
CA PHE A 329 17.40 -2.05 -9.44
C PHE A 329 18.79 -1.68 -8.95
N ASP A 330 18.96 -1.57 -7.64
CA ASP A 330 20.28 -1.81 -7.07
C ASP A 330 20.62 -3.30 -7.18
N LYS A 331 21.90 -3.65 -7.14
CA LYS A 331 22.33 -5.05 -7.16
C LYS A 331 22.27 -5.68 -5.77
N THR A 332 23.07 -5.13 -4.85
CA THR A 332 23.36 -5.76 -3.55
C THR A 332 22.18 -5.65 -2.58
N GLY A 333 21.78 -6.77 -1.97
CA GLY A 333 20.61 -6.79 -1.08
C GLY A 333 19.26 -6.67 -1.80
N THR A 334 19.25 -6.38 -3.11
CA THR A 334 18.02 -6.21 -3.91
C THR A 334 17.83 -7.37 -4.87
N LEU A 335 18.69 -7.54 -5.87
CA LEU A 335 18.70 -8.66 -6.80
C LEU A 335 19.51 -9.85 -6.29
N THR A 336 20.40 -9.57 -5.34
CA THR A 336 21.24 -10.53 -4.65
C THR A 336 20.92 -10.53 -3.15
N GLU A 337 21.36 -11.55 -2.42
CA GLU A 337 21.07 -11.72 -1.01
C GLU A 337 21.90 -10.77 -0.09
N GLY A 338 22.92 -10.10 -0.64
CA GLY A 338 23.88 -9.32 0.14
C GLY A 338 24.80 -10.20 1.00
N VAL A 339 24.72 -11.50 0.81
CA VAL A 339 25.55 -12.50 1.48
C VAL A 339 26.57 -13.03 0.48
N PHE A 340 27.83 -12.88 0.85
CA PHE A 340 28.92 -13.40 0.05
C PHE A 340 29.11 -14.90 0.35
N ASP A 341 29.17 -15.71 -0.70
CA ASP A 341 29.45 -17.14 -0.61
C ASP A 341 30.73 -17.47 -1.34
N VAL A 342 31.46 -18.49 -0.85
CA VAL A 342 32.57 -19.10 -1.58
C VAL A 342 32.00 -19.91 -2.74
N THR A 343 32.25 -19.45 -3.96
CA THR A 343 31.71 -20.06 -5.19
C THR A 343 32.71 -20.95 -5.90
N ALA A 344 34.01 -20.78 -5.67
CA ALA A 344 35.06 -21.65 -6.17
C ALA A 344 36.32 -21.55 -5.32
N VAL A 345 37.05 -22.66 -5.21
CA VAL A 345 38.36 -22.74 -4.56
C VAL A 345 39.33 -23.29 -5.60
N HIS A 346 40.42 -22.55 -5.82
CA HIS A 346 41.44 -22.87 -6.84
C HIS A 346 42.80 -23.04 -6.17
N PRO A 347 43.13 -24.24 -5.67
CA PRO A 347 44.42 -24.53 -5.09
C PRO A 347 45.53 -24.66 -6.14
N GLU A 348 46.75 -24.31 -5.80
CA GLU A 348 47.94 -24.47 -6.67
C GLU A 348 48.91 -25.52 -6.14
N THR A 349 49.28 -25.42 -4.84
CA THR A 349 50.31 -26.24 -4.22
C THR A 349 49.80 -27.03 -3.02
N ILE A 350 48.59 -26.77 -2.56
CA ILE A 350 47.92 -27.42 -1.44
C ILE A 350 46.54 -27.89 -1.90
N ASP A 351 45.79 -28.64 -1.11
CA ASP A 351 44.45 -29.05 -1.46
C ASP A 351 43.41 -27.96 -1.16
N GLU A 352 42.16 -28.13 -1.67
CA GLU A 352 41.06 -27.17 -1.51
C GLU A 352 40.72 -26.95 -0.05
N LYS A 353 40.70 -28.01 0.77
CA LYS A 353 40.34 -27.94 2.19
C LYS A 353 41.38 -27.17 2.97
N GLU A 354 42.66 -27.42 2.70
CA GLU A 354 43.79 -26.69 3.32
C GLU A 354 43.81 -25.22 2.92
N LEU A 355 43.53 -24.90 1.64
CA LEU A 355 43.46 -23.52 1.18
C LEU A 355 42.34 -22.75 1.89
N LEU A 356 41.16 -23.35 2.01
CA LEU A 356 39.99 -22.76 2.66
C LEU A 356 40.25 -22.61 4.18
N HIS A 357 40.85 -23.65 4.80
CA HIS A 357 41.24 -23.67 6.20
C HIS A 357 42.17 -22.48 6.55
N LEU A 358 43.26 -22.31 5.78
CA LEU A 358 44.18 -21.22 6.01
C LEU A 358 43.51 -19.85 5.86
N ALA A 359 42.71 -19.66 4.82
CA ALA A 359 42.00 -18.41 4.57
C ALA A 359 40.98 -18.09 5.70
N ALA A 360 40.19 -19.06 6.14
CA ALA A 360 39.21 -18.89 7.19
C ALA A 360 39.84 -18.53 8.55
N HIS A 361 40.96 -19.18 8.89
CA HIS A 361 41.69 -18.90 10.15
C HIS A 361 42.36 -17.52 10.16
N VAL A 362 42.94 -17.08 9.05
CA VAL A 362 43.53 -15.72 8.95
C VAL A 362 42.46 -14.64 9.07
N GLU A 363 41.32 -14.85 8.47
CA GLU A 363 40.20 -13.91 8.48
C GLU A 363 39.28 -14.04 9.74
N ARG A 364 39.66 -14.90 10.68
CA ARG A 364 38.81 -15.23 11.87
C ARG A 364 38.37 -14.01 12.67
N TYR A 365 39.25 -13.03 12.80
CA TYR A 365 39.00 -11.82 13.60
C TYR A 365 38.49 -10.62 12.79
N SER A 366 38.40 -10.75 11.48
CA SER A 366 37.86 -9.70 10.62
C SER A 366 36.33 -9.74 10.60
N SER A 367 35.70 -8.56 10.64
CA SER A 367 34.24 -8.37 10.46
C SER A 367 33.86 -8.10 9.02
N HIS A 368 34.79 -8.18 8.08
CA HIS A 368 34.53 -7.92 6.67
C HIS A 368 33.60 -9.00 6.09
N PRO A 369 32.62 -8.66 5.23
CA PRO A 369 31.69 -9.65 4.64
C PRO A 369 32.36 -10.84 3.96
N ILE A 370 33.50 -10.61 3.27
CA ILE A 370 34.30 -11.67 2.67
C ILE A 370 34.88 -12.61 3.74
N ALA A 371 35.36 -12.06 4.85
CA ALA A 371 35.86 -12.86 5.96
C ALA A 371 34.79 -13.76 6.56
N ILE A 372 33.57 -13.24 6.70
CA ILE A 372 32.41 -14.00 7.17
C ILE A 372 32.10 -15.17 6.23
N SER A 373 32.15 -14.95 4.91
CA SER A 373 31.92 -16.02 3.92
C SER A 373 32.98 -17.11 3.97
N LEU A 374 34.25 -16.75 4.16
CA LEU A 374 35.32 -17.72 4.30
C LEU A 374 35.17 -18.56 5.57
N LYS A 375 34.80 -17.94 6.70
CA LYS A 375 34.50 -18.63 7.95
C LYS A 375 33.30 -19.58 7.83
N ASN A 376 32.23 -19.16 7.18
CA ASN A 376 31.04 -20.00 6.96
C ASN A 376 31.36 -21.21 6.07
N ALA A 377 32.25 -21.04 5.09
CA ALA A 377 32.68 -22.12 4.21
C ALA A 377 33.61 -23.15 4.90
N TYR A 378 34.29 -22.76 5.99
CA TYR A 378 35.07 -23.64 6.85
C TYR A 378 34.63 -23.50 8.32
N PRO A 379 33.57 -24.19 8.76
CA PRO A 379 32.98 -24.01 10.08
C PRO A 379 33.75 -24.67 11.23
N ASP A 380 34.78 -25.48 10.95
CA ASP A 380 35.55 -26.22 11.96
C ASP A 380 36.63 -25.32 12.60
N GLU A 381 36.17 -24.38 13.44
CA GLU A 381 37.04 -23.41 14.12
C GLU A 381 37.84 -24.03 15.29
N ALA A 382 37.45 -25.19 15.78
CA ALA A 382 38.03 -25.84 16.96
C ALA A 382 39.04 -26.95 16.61
N ASP A 383 39.63 -26.92 15.42
CA ASP A 383 40.57 -27.92 14.91
C ASP A 383 41.98 -27.89 15.58
N GLY A 384 42.17 -27.01 16.59
CA GLY A 384 43.40 -26.92 17.35
C GLY A 384 44.48 -26.05 16.68
N CYS A 385 44.13 -25.30 15.61
CA CYS A 385 45.02 -24.44 14.88
C CYS A 385 45.43 -23.19 15.72
N SER A 386 46.74 -22.89 15.83
CA SER A 386 47.16 -21.66 16.48
C SER A 386 47.23 -20.52 15.47
N VAL A 387 46.63 -19.38 15.81
CA VAL A 387 46.66 -18.15 14.99
C VAL A 387 47.22 -17.02 15.83
N GLU A 388 48.33 -16.46 15.37
CA GLU A 388 49.09 -15.44 16.09
C GLU A 388 49.40 -14.26 15.15
N ASN A 389 49.71 -13.10 15.72
CA ASN A 389 50.17 -11.91 15.01
C ASN A 389 49.26 -11.50 13.84
N VAL A 390 47.96 -11.47 14.09
CA VAL A 390 46.97 -11.04 13.08
C VAL A 390 47.08 -9.54 12.85
N GLU A 391 47.36 -9.15 11.60
CA GLU A 391 47.51 -7.77 11.16
C GLU A 391 46.63 -7.52 9.94
N GLU A 392 45.67 -6.60 10.05
CA GLU A 392 44.85 -6.16 8.93
C GLU A 392 45.57 -4.98 8.22
N ILE A 393 45.86 -5.15 6.94
CA ILE A 393 46.52 -4.15 6.10
C ILE A 393 45.48 -3.48 5.22
N ALA A 394 45.17 -2.23 5.54
CA ALA A 394 44.09 -1.49 4.85
C ALA A 394 44.29 -1.48 3.32
N GLY A 395 43.23 -1.89 2.60
CA GLY A 395 43.22 -1.96 1.14
C GLY A 395 44.03 -3.11 0.53
N HIS A 396 44.59 -4.02 1.33
CA HIS A 396 45.36 -5.19 0.88
C HIS A 396 44.76 -6.52 1.32
N GLY A 397 44.45 -6.69 2.62
CA GLY A 397 43.94 -7.91 3.22
C GLY A 397 44.49 -8.15 4.62
N VAL A 398 44.56 -9.39 5.05
CA VAL A 398 44.98 -9.81 6.39
C VAL A 398 46.22 -10.70 6.33
N ARG A 399 47.13 -10.50 7.25
CA ARG A 399 48.31 -11.32 7.48
C ARG A 399 48.26 -11.91 8.89
N ALA A 400 48.59 -13.18 9.03
CA ALA A 400 48.69 -13.85 10.32
C ALA A 400 49.72 -14.96 10.29
N VAL A 401 50.12 -15.42 11.47
CA VAL A 401 50.92 -16.63 11.61
C VAL A 401 50.02 -17.77 12.01
N VAL A 402 49.87 -18.78 11.13
CA VAL A 402 49.05 -19.95 11.32
C VAL A 402 49.94 -21.18 11.46
N ASN A 403 49.91 -21.82 12.62
CA ASN A 403 50.78 -22.98 12.93
C ASN A 403 52.27 -22.73 12.61
N GLY A 404 52.78 -21.52 12.92
CA GLY A 404 54.14 -21.12 12.72
C GLY A 404 54.49 -20.70 11.28
N LYS A 405 53.57 -20.70 10.33
CA LYS A 405 53.74 -20.23 8.95
C LYS A 405 53.11 -18.85 8.76
N THR A 406 53.76 -17.96 8.06
CA THR A 406 53.18 -16.65 7.73
C THR A 406 52.18 -16.81 6.57
N VAL A 407 50.90 -16.60 6.83
CA VAL A 407 49.84 -16.68 5.83
C VAL A 407 49.30 -15.28 5.54
N CYS A 408 49.20 -14.92 4.27
CA CYS A 408 48.60 -13.67 3.81
C CYS A 408 47.40 -13.97 2.92
N VAL A 409 46.28 -13.34 3.25
CA VAL A 409 44.98 -13.48 2.57
C VAL A 409 44.56 -12.09 2.09
N GLY A 410 44.31 -11.89 0.82
CA GLY A 410 43.92 -10.58 0.33
C GLY A 410 43.86 -10.46 -1.19
N ASN A 411 43.88 -9.22 -1.67
CA ASN A 411 43.85 -8.93 -3.11
C ASN A 411 45.22 -9.03 -3.78
N THR A 412 45.29 -8.70 -5.07
CA THR A 412 46.55 -8.72 -5.85
C THR A 412 47.63 -7.83 -5.24
N LYS A 413 47.27 -6.68 -4.64
CA LYS A 413 48.26 -5.78 -3.97
C LYS A 413 48.90 -6.44 -2.76
N MET A 414 48.17 -7.27 -2.03
CA MET A 414 48.72 -8.07 -0.93
C MET A 414 49.77 -9.04 -1.45
N MET A 415 49.47 -9.75 -2.55
CA MET A 415 50.40 -10.69 -3.16
C MET A 415 51.67 -9.99 -3.69
N GLU A 416 51.53 -8.85 -4.31
CA GLU A 416 52.67 -8.01 -4.76
C GLU A 416 53.54 -7.54 -3.58
N ALA A 417 52.90 -7.11 -2.49
CA ALA A 417 53.64 -6.63 -1.29
C ALA A 417 54.48 -7.74 -0.63
N VAL A 418 54.04 -9.01 -0.71
CA VAL A 418 54.77 -10.15 -0.15
C VAL A 418 55.63 -10.89 -1.19
N GLY A 419 55.67 -10.39 -2.44
CA GLY A 419 56.46 -10.97 -3.52
C GLY A 419 55.93 -12.30 -4.08
N ALA A 420 54.69 -12.66 -3.79
CA ALA A 420 54.06 -13.88 -4.25
C ALA A 420 53.51 -13.71 -5.69
N LYS A 421 53.88 -14.62 -6.59
CA LYS A 421 53.45 -14.59 -7.99
C LYS A 421 52.05 -15.17 -8.11
N TRP A 422 51.05 -14.31 -8.08
CA TRP A 422 49.63 -14.69 -8.22
C TRP A 422 49.26 -15.00 -9.67
N LYS A 423 48.15 -15.75 -9.83
CA LYS A 423 47.56 -16.09 -11.14
C LYS A 423 46.21 -15.38 -11.32
N PRO A 424 45.92 -14.87 -12.53
CA PRO A 424 44.58 -14.32 -12.83
C PRO A 424 43.52 -15.43 -12.80
N CYS A 425 42.33 -15.08 -12.42
CA CYS A 425 41.16 -15.98 -12.43
C CYS A 425 40.08 -15.42 -13.35
N GLU A 426 39.55 -16.27 -14.21
CA GLU A 426 38.45 -15.92 -15.15
C GLU A 426 37.04 -16.10 -14.55
N LYS A 427 36.94 -16.59 -13.31
CA LYS A 427 35.65 -16.72 -12.62
C LYS A 427 35.14 -15.39 -12.14
N ASN A 428 33.84 -15.20 -12.25
CA ASN A 428 33.17 -13.99 -11.79
C ASN A 428 33.07 -13.98 -10.26
N GLY A 429 33.53 -12.89 -9.62
CA GLY A 429 33.51 -12.71 -8.19
C GLY A 429 34.69 -11.90 -7.67
N THR A 430 34.74 -11.69 -6.36
CA THR A 430 35.91 -11.14 -5.67
C THR A 430 36.93 -12.26 -5.46
N ILE A 431 38.12 -12.06 -5.99
CA ILE A 431 39.20 -13.06 -5.89
C ILE A 431 39.99 -12.76 -4.64
N VAL A 432 40.02 -13.72 -3.72
CA VAL A 432 40.83 -13.70 -2.50
C VAL A 432 42.05 -14.61 -2.73
N HIS A 433 43.20 -14.02 -2.87
CA HIS A 433 44.46 -14.71 -3.05
C HIS A 433 45.07 -15.10 -1.70
N VAL A 434 45.73 -16.23 -1.65
CA VAL A 434 46.37 -16.77 -0.46
C VAL A 434 47.85 -17.09 -0.76
N SER A 435 48.74 -16.66 0.14
CA SER A 435 50.14 -17.04 0.12
C SER A 435 50.58 -17.54 1.49
N VAL A 436 51.55 -18.50 1.48
CA VAL A 436 52.20 -19.07 2.68
C VAL A 436 53.70 -18.85 2.55
N ASP A 437 54.31 -18.21 3.52
CA ASP A 437 55.74 -17.88 3.57
C ASP A 437 56.22 -17.23 2.26
N GLY A 438 55.42 -16.29 1.70
CA GLY A 438 55.70 -15.60 0.44
C GLY A 438 55.50 -16.40 -0.83
N THR A 439 55.04 -17.65 -0.72
CA THR A 439 54.73 -18.52 -1.87
C THR A 439 53.22 -18.50 -2.12
N TYR A 440 52.80 -18.26 -3.36
CA TYR A 440 51.39 -18.32 -3.76
C TYR A 440 50.88 -19.75 -3.70
N VAL A 441 49.78 -19.98 -2.98
CA VAL A 441 49.22 -21.32 -2.77
C VAL A 441 47.85 -21.52 -3.43
N GLY A 442 47.19 -20.43 -3.87
CA GLY A 442 45.92 -20.49 -4.57
C GLY A 442 45.07 -19.24 -4.36
N HIS A 443 43.83 -19.33 -4.85
CA HIS A 443 42.83 -18.29 -4.64
C HIS A 443 41.45 -18.88 -4.42
N ILE A 444 40.60 -18.09 -3.76
CA ILE A 444 39.21 -18.40 -3.46
C ILE A 444 38.35 -17.33 -4.14
N VAL A 445 37.29 -17.75 -4.81
CA VAL A 445 36.33 -16.85 -5.46
C VAL A 445 35.12 -16.71 -4.56
N VAL A 446 34.83 -15.46 -4.20
CA VAL A 446 33.71 -15.11 -3.34
C VAL A 446 32.78 -14.21 -4.14
N SER A 447 31.50 -14.56 -4.23
CA SER A 447 30.50 -13.75 -4.93
C SER A 447 29.21 -13.64 -4.16
N ASP A 448 28.53 -12.54 -4.39
CA ASP A 448 27.19 -12.29 -3.84
C ASP A 448 26.18 -13.18 -4.56
N ARG A 449 25.37 -13.90 -3.80
CA ARG A 449 24.42 -14.88 -4.32
C ARG A 449 23.19 -14.18 -4.89
N ILE A 450 22.86 -14.47 -6.17
CA ILE A 450 21.62 -14.00 -6.80
C ILE A 450 20.42 -14.66 -6.10
N LYS A 451 19.40 -13.86 -5.72
CA LYS A 451 18.18 -14.38 -5.12
C LYS A 451 17.47 -15.34 -6.09
N ALA A 452 16.95 -16.41 -5.56
CA ALA A 452 16.35 -17.49 -6.36
C ALA A 452 15.18 -17.04 -7.25
N ASP A 453 14.45 -15.99 -6.84
CA ASP A 453 13.29 -15.45 -7.55
C ASP A 453 13.60 -14.23 -8.43
N SER A 454 14.85 -13.72 -8.47
CA SER A 454 15.20 -12.51 -9.25
C SER A 454 14.94 -12.66 -10.75
N ALA A 455 15.31 -13.79 -11.35
CA ALA A 455 15.07 -14.04 -12.77
C ALA A 455 13.57 -14.11 -13.09
N ASP A 456 12.80 -14.80 -12.25
CA ASP A 456 11.35 -14.90 -12.40
C ASP A 456 10.67 -13.54 -12.17
N ALA A 457 11.19 -12.71 -11.25
CA ALA A 457 10.71 -11.36 -11.02
C ALA A 457 10.85 -10.48 -12.28
N ILE A 458 12.02 -10.48 -12.92
CA ILE A 458 12.27 -9.73 -14.16
C ILE A 458 11.33 -10.21 -15.29
N LYS A 459 11.19 -11.52 -15.45
CA LYS A 459 10.26 -12.10 -16.43
C LYS A 459 8.80 -11.71 -16.16
N ALA A 460 8.37 -11.75 -14.91
CA ALA A 460 7.02 -11.36 -14.50
C ALA A 460 6.77 -9.87 -14.71
N LEU A 461 7.74 -8.99 -14.42
CA LEU A 461 7.64 -7.55 -14.70
C LEU A 461 7.46 -7.27 -16.19
N LYS A 462 8.23 -7.93 -17.06
CA LYS A 462 8.08 -7.84 -18.52
C LYS A 462 6.71 -8.33 -18.99
N ALA A 463 6.20 -9.41 -18.41
CA ALA A 463 4.85 -9.93 -18.69
C ALA A 463 3.74 -8.95 -18.26
N GLU A 464 3.94 -8.22 -17.16
CA GLU A 464 3.06 -7.11 -16.74
C GLU A 464 3.28 -5.82 -17.56
N GLY A 465 4.10 -5.85 -18.64
CA GLY A 465 4.28 -4.73 -19.57
C GLY A 465 5.19 -3.62 -19.04
N VAL A 466 6.17 -3.94 -18.20
CA VAL A 466 7.34 -3.12 -17.94
C VAL A 466 8.19 -3.15 -19.21
N ILE A 467 8.60 -1.98 -19.69
CA ILE A 467 9.26 -1.82 -20.99
C ILE A 467 10.76 -2.03 -20.86
N LYS A 468 11.33 -1.58 -19.74
CA LYS A 468 12.78 -1.58 -19.52
C LYS A 468 13.11 -1.94 -18.07
N THR A 469 14.09 -2.83 -17.91
CA THR A 469 14.67 -3.23 -16.62
C THR A 469 16.16 -2.92 -16.63
N VAL A 470 16.64 -2.18 -15.62
CA VAL A 470 18.01 -1.66 -15.54
C VAL A 470 18.62 -2.02 -14.19
N MET A 471 19.92 -2.27 -14.12
CA MET A 471 20.65 -2.43 -12.87
C MET A 471 21.69 -1.34 -12.73
N LEU A 472 21.80 -0.74 -11.52
CA LEU A 472 22.87 0.16 -11.14
C LEU A 472 23.70 -0.51 -10.05
N THR A 473 25.02 -0.55 -10.20
CA THR A 473 25.92 -1.14 -9.21
C THR A 473 27.28 -0.46 -9.17
N GLY A 474 27.92 -0.46 -8.00
CA GLY A 474 29.31 -0.05 -7.83
C GLY A 474 30.34 -1.13 -8.20
N ASP A 475 29.89 -2.34 -8.52
CA ASP A 475 30.77 -3.46 -8.85
C ASP A 475 31.47 -3.29 -10.21
N LYS A 476 32.50 -4.12 -10.41
CA LYS A 476 33.21 -4.19 -11.69
C LYS A 476 32.32 -4.70 -12.80
N ARG A 477 32.70 -4.36 -14.04
CA ARG A 477 31.95 -4.69 -15.26
C ARG A 477 31.64 -6.19 -15.38
N GLU A 478 32.61 -7.05 -15.11
CA GLU A 478 32.47 -8.51 -15.28
C GLU A 478 31.39 -9.09 -14.35
N VAL A 479 31.33 -8.60 -13.10
CA VAL A 479 30.32 -9.01 -12.10
C VAL A 479 28.94 -8.50 -12.48
N GLY A 480 28.83 -7.23 -12.87
CA GLY A 480 27.57 -6.64 -13.30
C GLY A 480 26.99 -7.30 -14.53
N GLU A 481 27.80 -7.57 -15.54
CA GLU A 481 27.41 -8.26 -16.78
C GLU A 481 26.94 -9.69 -16.51
N TYR A 482 27.62 -10.42 -15.63
CA TYR A 482 27.22 -11.77 -15.22
C TYR A 482 25.83 -11.76 -14.58
N VAL A 483 25.59 -10.89 -13.58
CA VAL A 483 24.30 -10.81 -12.90
C VAL A 483 23.21 -10.40 -13.89
N ALA A 484 23.43 -9.34 -14.68
CA ALA A 484 22.45 -8.85 -15.64
C ALA A 484 22.04 -9.92 -16.67
N SER A 485 23.01 -10.68 -17.17
CA SER A 485 22.79 -11.77 -18.13
C SER A 485 22.06 -12.94 -17.48
N ALA A 486 22.44 -13.32 -16.24
CA ALA A 486 21.84 -14.45 -15.53
C ALA A 486 20.35 -14.25 -15.23
N ILE A 487 19.91 -13.01 -14.95
CA ILE A 487 18.52 -12.70 -14.61
C ILE A 487 17.73 -12.07 -15.77
N GLY A 488 18.38 -11.76 -16.91
CA GLY A 488 17.73 -11.28 -18.13
C GLY A 488 17.32 -9.80 -18.08
N LEU A 489 18.17 -8.92 -17.51
CA LEU A 489 17.99 -7.47 -17.55
C LEU A 489 18.24 -6.91 -18.96
N ASP A 490 17.65 -5.74 -19.25
CA ASP A 490 17.79 -5.09 -20.55
C ASP A 490 19.04 -4.20 -20.62
N GLU A 491 19.45 -3.61 -19.46
CA GLU A 491 20.58 -2.70 -19.38
C GLU A 491 21.21 -2.76 -17.98
N PHE A 492 22.50 -2.43 -17.89
CA PHE A 492 23.19 -2.31 -16.61
C PHE A 492 24.28 -1.25 -16.66
N HIS A 493 24.50 -0.58 -15.53
CA HIS A 493 25.57 0.40 -15.31
C HIS A 493 26.40 -0.01 -14.11
N VAL A 494 27.70 0.03 -14.24
CA VAL A 494 28.69 -0.54 -13.30
C VAL A 494 29.69 0.51 -12.87
N GLU A 495 30.47 0.19 -11.84
CA GLU A 495 31.54 1.04 -11.30
C GLU A 495 31.05 2.43 -10.84
N LEU A 496 29.78 2.49 -10.39
CA LEU A 496 29.12 3.72 -9.98
C LEU A 496 29.41 4.04 -8.51
N LEU A 497 29.81 5.25 -8.25
CA LEU A 497 29.78 5.83 -6.90
C LEU A 497 28.33 6.21 -6.53
N PRO A 498 28.02 6.42 -5.24
CA PRO A 498 26.66 6.80 -4.84
C PRO A 498 26.09 8.03 -5.57
N ALA A 499 26.92 9.05 -5.82
CA ALA A 499 26.51 10.23 -6.59
C ALA A 499 26.27 9.92 -8.07
N ASP A 500 27.03 8.98 -8.64
CA ASP A 500 26.88 8.56 -10.04
C ASP A 500 25.57 7.79 -10.24
N LYS A 501 25.13 6.98 -9.25
CA LYS A 501 23.84 6.30 -9.28
C LYS A 501 22.67 7.29 -9.42
N VAL A 502 22.72 8.42 -8.69
CA VAL A 502 21.70 9.48 -8.79
C VAL A 502 21.73 10.10 -10.20
N SER A 503 22.91 10.41 -10.71
CA SER A 503 23.07 11.02 -12.05
C SER A 503 22.60 10.10 -13.17
N GLU A 504 22.88 8.78 -13.08
CA GLU A 504 22.38 7.79 -14.04
C GLU A 504 20.85 7.62 -13.94
N LEU A 505 20.31 7.62 -12.71
CA LEU A 505 18.85 7.61 -12.52
C LEU A 505 18.18 8.83 -13.17
N GLU A 506 18.76 10.03 -13.04
CA GLU A 506 18.24 11.25 -13.67
C GLU A 506 18.24 11.15 -15.19
N LYS A 507 19.28 10.61 -15.80
CA LYS A 507 19.30 10.35 -17.25
C LYS A 507 18.20 9.37 -17.68
N LEU A 508 17.95 8.33 -16.88
CA LEU A 508 16.88 7.37 -17.15
C LEU A 508 15.49 8.01 -16.97
N LEU A 509 15.32 8.93 -15.99
CA LEU A 509 14.09 9.70 -15.78
C LEU A 509 13.78 10.60 -16.97
N ASP A 510 14.78 11.29 -17.53
CA ASP A 510 14.62 12.18 -18.68
C ASP A 510 14.28 11.41 -19.96
N ASN A 511 14.76 10.17 -20.08
CA ASN A 511 14.57 9.32 -21.26
C ASN A 511 13.40 8.33 -21.13
N LYS A 512 12.61 8.38 -20.05
CA LYS A 512 11.49 7.45 -19.86
C LYS A 512 10.37 7.68 -20.86
N PRO A 513 9.61 6.64 -21.25
CA PRO A 513 8.47 6.78 -22.15
C PRO A 513 7.41 7.74 -21.60
N SER A 514 6.83 8.58 -22.46
CA SER A 514 5.81 9.55 -22.06
C SER A 514 4.61 8.88 -21.38
N GLY A 515 4.17 9.44 -20.25
CA GLY A 515 3.06 8.92 -19.47
C GLY A 515 3.36 7.67 -18.64
N LYS A 516 4.62 7.24 -18.61
CA LYS A 516 5.11 6.16 -17.74
C LYS A 516 5.91 6.71 -16.57
N THR A 517 5.99 5.91 -15.51
CA THR A 517 6.80 6.20 -14.31
C THR A 517 8.03 5.30 -14.29
N LEU A 518 9.08 5.79 -13.66
CA LEU A 518 10.29 5.04 -13.35
C LEU A 518 10.28 4.69 -11.88
N ALA A 519 10.38 3.39 -11.57
CA ALA A 519 10.56 2.89 -10.21
C ALA A 519 12.04 2.58 -9.96
N PHE A 520 12.57 2.97 -8.80
CA PHE A 520 13.86 2.51 -8.30
C PHE A 520 13.63 1.53 -7.14
N VAL A 521 14.36 0.44 -7.16
CA VAL A 521 14.27 -0.64 -6.15
C VAL A 521 15.63 -0.79 -5.47
N GLY A 522 15.67 -0.65 -4.15
CA GLY A 522 16.89 -0.74 -3.35
C GLY A 522 16.62 -1.24 -1.92
N ASP A 523 17.69 -1.43 -1.13
CA ASP A 523 17.60 -1.86 0.28
C ASP A 523 17.27 -0.71 1.25
N GLY A 524 17.32 0.54 0.78
CA GLY A 524 16.97 1.75 1.51
C GLY A 524 18.03 2.31 2.44
N ILE A 525 19.10 1.58 2.77
CA ILE A 525 20.15 2.05 3.70
C ILE A 525 21.14 2.95 2.95
N ASN A 526 21.65 2.47 1.83
CA ASN A 526 22.66 3.19 1.04
C ASN A 526 22.04 3.98 -0.11
N ASP A 527 20.85 3.63 -0.54
CA ASP A 527 20.20 4.15 -1.74
C ASP A 527 19.07 5.16 -1.44
N ALA A 528 18.92 5.62 -0.20
CA ALA A 528 17.89 6.59 0.18
C ALA A 528 17.83 7.83 -0.74
N PRO A 529 18.95 8.45 -1.17
CA PRO A 529 18.92 9.57 -2.11
C PRO A 529 18.39 9.17 -3.49
N VAL A 530 18.67 7.95 -3.95
CA VAL A 530 18.22 7.43 -5.25
C VAL A 530 16.73 7.07 -5.19
N LEU A 531 16.28 6.45 -4.09
CA LEU A 531 14.86 6.15 -3.81
C LEU A 531 14.01 7.41 -3.83
N ALA A 532 14.44 8.45 -3.11
CA ALA A 532 13.73 9.73 -3.03
C ALA A 532 13.70 10.50 -4.37
N ARG A 533 14.63 10.24 -5.28
CA ARG A 533 14.74 10.93 -6.56
C ARG A 533 13.89 10.29 -7.67
N ALA A 534 13.58 9.01 -7.55
CA ALA A 534 12.75 8.27 -8.51
C ALA A 534 11.30 8.81 -8.55
N ASP A 535 10.53 8.50 -9.62
CA ASP A 535 9.09 8.75 -9.61
C ASP A 535 8.38 7.86 -8.58
N LEU A 536 8.98 6.71 -8.25
CA LEU A 536 8.50 5.75 -7.27
C LEU A 536 9.69 5.02 -6.63
N GLY A 537 9.91 5.23 -5.35
CA GLY A 537 10.90 4.50 -4.56
C GLY A 537 10.30 3.22 -3.97
N ILE A 538 10.93 2.07 -4.19
CA ILE A 538 10.52 0.76 -3.65
C ILE A 538 11.66 0.23 -2.78
N ALA A 539 11.39 0.04 -1.49
CA ALA A 539 12.36 -0.57 -0.57
C ALA A 539 12.11 -2.07 -0.42
N MET A 540 13.22 -2.83 -0.38
CA MET A 540 13.25 -4.26 -0.16
C MET A 540 13.46 -4.58 1.33
N GLY A 541 12.89 -5.71 1.81
CA GLY A 541 13.22 -6.26 3.13
C GLY A 541 12.87 -5.35 4.31
N GLY A 542 11.73 -4.64 4.26
CA GLY A 542 11.34 -3.62 5.23
C GLY A 542 11.19 -4.09 6.68
N LEU A 543 11.25 -5.39 6.96
CA LEU A 543 11.26 -5.95 8.30
C LEU A 543 12.64 -5.74 8.94
N GLY A 544 12.89 -4.57 9.53
CA GLY A 544 14.12 -4.27 10.28
C GLY A 544 14.86 -3.00 9.87
N SER A 545 14.52 -2.38 8.76
CA SER A 545 15.12 -1.11 8.32
C SER A 545 14.13 0.05 8.40
N ASP A 546 14.15 0.79 9.51
CA ASP A 546 13.33 2.00 9.68
C ASP A 546 13.66 3.06 8.62
N ALA A 547 14.94 3.18 8.24
CA ALA A 547 15.37 4.12 7.20
C ALA A 547 14.80 3.77 5.82
N ALA A 548 14.70 2.48 5.48
CA ALA A 548 14.08 2.02 4.24
C ALA A 548 12.58 2.31 4.22
N ILE A 549 11.90 2.03 5.35
CA ILE A 549 10.47 2.32 5.50
C ILE A 549 10.23 3.83 5.34
N GLU A 550 11.08 4.70 5.88
CA GLU A 550 10.88 6.15 5.83
C GLU A 550 11.13 6.72 4.41
N ALA A 551 12.18 6.27 3.74
CA ALA A 551 12.64 6.83 2.47
C ALA A 551 11.83 6.39 1.24
N ALA A 552 11.18 5.22 1.26
CA ALA A 552 10.49 4.65 0.11
C ALA A 552 8.99 4.98 0.09
N ASP A 553 8.39 4.96 -1.09
CA ASP A 553 6.95 5.14 -1.34
C ASP A 553 6.19 3.81 -1.25
N VAL A 554 6.88 2.72 -1.58
CA VAL A 554 6.40 1.34 -1.50
C VAL A 554 7.43 0.51 -0.75
N VAL A 555 6.99 -0.31 0.19
CA VAL A 555 7.86 -1.17 0.99
C VAL A 555 7.44 -2.63 0.81
N LEU A 556 8.38 -3.47 0.42
CA LEU A 556 8.19 -4.92 0.39
C LEU A 556 8.62 -5.46 1.75
N MET A 557 7.69 -6.11 2.45
CA MET A 557 7.92 -6.60 3.82
C MET A 557 8.83 -7.84 3.86
N ASP A 558 8.80 -8.62 2.80
CA ASP A 558 9.73 -9.71 2.56
C ASP A 558 10.81 -9.31 1.55
N ASP A 559 11.85 -10.09 1.49
CA ASP A 559 13.01 -9.80 0.66
C ASP A 559 12.91 -10.45 -0.75
N LYS A 560 11.68 -10.40 -1.37
CA LYS A 560 11.38 -11.06 -2.66
C LYS A 560 11.11 -10.07 -3.78
N PRO A 561 12.01 -9.95 -4.77
CA PRO A 561 11.81 -9.12 -5.96
C PRO A 561 10.53 -9.44 -6.75
N SER A 562 10.05 -10.69 -6.73
CA SER A 562 8.82 -11.12 -7.42
C SER A 562 7.56 -10.38 -6.95
N LYS A 563 7.55 -9.85 -5.72
CA LYS A 563 6.46 -9.05 -5.18
C LYS A 563 6.23 -7.73 -5.92
N ILE A 564 7.25 -7.19 -6.59
CA ILE A 564 7.12 -5.96 -7.38
C ILE A 564 6.13 -6.18 -8.53
N ALA A 565 6.27 -7.29 -9.27
CA ALA A 565 5.35 -7.63 -10.36
C ALA A 565 3.91 -7.83 -9.85
N LEU A 566 3.74 -8.46 -8.67
CA LEU A 566 2.44 -8.60 -8.03
C LEU A 566 1.85 -7.22 -7.66
N GLY A 567 2.67 -6.32 -7.10
CA GLY A 567 2.27 -4.95 -6.80
C GLY A 567 1.78 -4.19 -8.04
N VAL A 568 2.52 -4.27 -9.15
CA VAL A 568 2.13 -3.68 -10.44
C VAL A 568 0.79 -4.24 -10.93
N LYS A 569 0.58 -5.54 -10.83
CA LYS A 569 -0.67 -6.22 -11.20
C LYS A 569 -1.86 -5.72 -10.36
N ILE A 570 -1.70 -5.63 -9.05
CA ILE A 570 -2.72 -5.10 -8.12
C ILE A 570 -3.04 -3.65 -8.47
N ALA A 571 -2.03 -2.82 -8.65
CA ALA A 571 -2.18 -1.42 -8.98
C ALA A 571 -2.94 -1.22 -10.31
N ARG A 572 -2.61 -1.98 -11.35
CA ARG A 572 -3.30 -1.94 -12.65
C ARG A 572 -4.75 -2.40 -12.56
N LYS A 573 -5.02 -3.47 -11.79
CA LYS A 573 -6.38 -3.93 -11.52
C LYS A 573 -7.20 -2.84 -10.83
N THR A 574 -6.64 -2.21 -9.81
CA THR A 574 -7.29 -1.12 -9.06
C THR A 574 -7.66 0.05 -9.96
N LEU A 575 -6.71 0.53 -10.77
CA LEU A 575 -6.97 1.61 -11.71
C LEU A 575 -8.02 1.24 -12.76
N ARG A 576 -8.04 0.00 -13.22
CA ARG A 576 -9.07 -0.49 -14.15
C ARG A 576 -10.44 -0.40 -13.52
N LEU A 577 -10.62 -0.92 -12.30
CA LEU A 577 -11.88 -0.89 -11.57
C LEU A 577 -12.35 0.56 -11.32
N ALA A 578 -11.44 1.45 -10.91
CA ALA A 578 -11.75 2.87 -10.74
C ALA A 578 -12.23 3.52 -12.04
N ARG A 579 -11.59 3.21 -13.19
CA ARG A 579 -12.01 3.73 -14.52
C ARG A 579 -13.34 3.13 -14.96
N GLU A 580 -13.56 1.84 -14.77
CA GLU A 580 -14.84 1.17 -15.06
C GLU A 580 -15.98 1.85 -14.31
N ASN A 581 -15.82 2.07 -12.99
CA ASN A 581 -16.80 2.76 -12.16
C ASN A 581 -17.04 4.20 -12.64
N THR A 582 -15.98 4.94 -12.94
CA THR A 582 -16.06 6.31 -13.44
C THR A 582 -16.86 6.37 -14.74
N PHE A 583 -16.51 5.54 -15.72
CA PHE A 583 -17.18 5.52 -17.02
C PHE A 583 -18.65 5.11 -16.88
N PHE A 584 -18.94 4.06 -16.13
CA PHE A 584 -20.27 3.56 -15.90
C PHE A 584 -21.16 4.61 -15.22
N ALA A 585 -20.66 5.23 -14.15
CA ALA A 585 -21.41 6.26 -13.41
C ALA A 585 -21.71 7.47 -14.30
N ILE A 586 -20.74 7.99 -15.06
CA ILE A 586 -20.94 9.13 -15.95
C ILE A 586 -21.93 8.77 -17.06
N PHE A 587 -21.82 7.60 -17.67
CA PHE A 587 -22.68 7.18 -18.75
C PHE A 587 -24.16 7.10 -18.32
N ILE A 588 -24.45 6.41 -17.21
CA ILE A 588 -25.82 6.29 -16.71
C ILE A 588 -26.38 7.67 -16.31
N LYS A 589 -25.56 8.51 -15.65
CA LYS A 589 -25.98 9.87 -15.28
C LYS A 589 -26.38 10.70 -16.48
N LEU A 590 -25.54 10.75 -17.51
CA LEU A 590 -25.86 11.50 -18.73
C LEU A 590 -27.15 10.99 -19.38
N LEU A 591 -27.35 9.68 -19.41
CA LEU A 591 -28.58 9.08 -19.94
C LEU A 591 -29.81 9.55 -19.15
N VAL A 592 -29.77 9.45 -17.80
CA VAL A 592 -30.92 9.83 -16.96
C VAL A 592 -31.15 11.34 -16.97
N LEU A 593 -30.10 12.16 -17.03
CA LEU A 593 -30.23 13.62 -17.20
C LEU A 593 -30.98 13.99 -18.50
N VAL A 594 -30.65 13.34 -19.61
CA VAL A 594 -31.36 13.55 -20.88
C VAL A 594 -32.84 13.14 -20.74
N LEU A 595 -33.12 11.99 -20.12
CA LEU A 595 -34.48 11.53 -19.89
C LEU A 595 -35.28 12.47 -18.95
N ALA A 596 -34.63 13.07 -17.95
CA ALA A 596 -35.24 14.06 -17.07
C ALA A 596 -35.64 15.36 -17.81
N VAL A 597 -34.74 15.88 -18.66
CA VAL A 597 -35.03 17.07 -19.48
C VAL A 597 -36.18 16.81 -20.47
N LEU A 598 -36.23 15.61 -21.06
CA LEU A 598 -37.33 15.20 -21.96
C LEU A 598 -38.65 14.97 -21.20
N GLY A 599 -38.61 14.92 -19.85
CA GLY A 599 -39.81 14.68 -19.03
C GLY A 599 -40.24 13.21 -18.98
N ILE A 600 -39.36 12.28 -19.37
CA ILE A 600 -39.59 10.83 -19.34
C ILE A 600 -39.27 10.27 -17.96
N ALA A 601 -38.19 10.73 -17.35
CA ALA A 601 -37.75 10.29 -16.02
C ALA A 601 -38.52 11.03 -14.92
N THR A 602 -39.07 10.29 -13.96
CA THR A 602 -39.67 10.82 -12.73
C THR A 602 -38.58 10.94 -11.63
N MET A 603 -38.87 11.71 -10.57
CA MET A 603 -37.94 11.90 -9.45
C MET A 603 -37.53 10.58 -8.80
N TRP A 604 -38.48 9.68 -8.56
CA TRP A 604 -38.18 8.40 -7.94
C TRP A 604 -37.35 7.47 -8.85
N MET A 605 -37.58 7.50 -10.17
CA MET A 605 -36.74 6.79 -11.14
C MET A 605 -35.28 7.34 -11.12
N ALA A 606 -35.15 8.66 -11.01
CA ALA A 606 -33.89 9.35 -10.95
C ALA A 606 -33.05 8.91 -9.72
N VAL A 607 -33.67 8.93 -8.54
CA VAL A 607 -33.01 8.49 -7.30
C VAL A 607 -32.69 7.00 -7.31
N PHE A 608 -33.63 6.18 -7.80
CA PHE A 608 -33.40 4.73 -7.90
C PHE A 608 -32.21 4.41 -8.82
N ALA A 609 -32.09 5.13 -9.93
CA ALA A 609 -30.94 4.98 -10.83
C ALA A 609 -29.64 5.43 -10.16
N ASP A 610 -29.62 6.55 -9.44
CA ASP A 610 -28.42 7.08 -8.78
C ASP A 610 -27.93 6.15 -7.65
N VAL A 611 -28.82 5.76 -6.73
CA VAL A 611 -28.50 4.81 -5.66
C VAL A 611 -28.10 3.45 -6.23
N GLY A 612 -28.81 2.95 -7.26
CA GLY A 612 -28.46 1.69 -7.92
C GLY A 612 -27.07 1.69 -8.53
N VAL A 613 -26.70 2.78 -9.21
CA VAL A 613 -25.34 2.96 -9.78
C VAL A 613 -24.31 3.01 -8.66
N THR A 614 -24.57 3.73 -7.57
CA THR A 614 -23.68 3.82 -6.41
C THR A 614 -23.43 2.45 -5.81
N VAL A 615 -24.50 1.65 -5.55
CA VAL A 615 -24.37 0.28 -5.03
C VAL A 615 -23.55 -0.61 -5.96
N LEU A 616 -23.80 -0.57 -7.27
CA LEU A 616 -23.05 -1.38 -8.24
C LEU A 616 -21.57 -0.95 -8.30
N ALA A 617 -21.31 0.36 -8.29
CA ALA A 617 -19.95 0.88 -8.30
C ALA A 617 -19.15 0.52 -7.03
N VAL A 618 -19.81 0.57 -5.85
CA VAL A 618 -19.22 0.13 -4.58
C VAL A 618 -18.90 -1.37 -4.60
N LEU A 619 -19.85 -2.20 -5.05
CA LEU A 619 -19.62 -3.64 -5.18
C LEU A 619 -18.49 -3.98 -6.14
N ASN A 620 -18.37 -3.23 -7.25
CA ASN A 620 -17.24 -3.38 -8.18
C ASN A 620 -15.92 -2.92 -7.55
N ALA A 621 -15.92 -1.81 -6.80
CA ALA A 621 -14.74 -1.31 -6.08
C ALA A 621 -14.20 -2.33 -5.06
N MET A 622 -15.08 -3.03 -4.32
CA MET A 622 -14.69 -4.08 -3.36
C MET A 622 -13.94 -5.25 -4.00
N ARG A 623 -13.99 -5.43 -5.32
CA ARG A 623 -13.20 -6.44 -6.04
C ARG A 623 -11.70 -6.12 -6.04
N ALA A 624 -11.32 -4.88 -5.71
CA ALA A 624 -9.91 -4.49 -5.52
C ALA A 624 -9.26 -5.18 -4.30
N LEU A 625 -10.03 -5.51 -3.27
CA LEU A 625 -9.57 -6.26 -2.10
C LEU A 625 -9.14 -7.71 -2.41
N LYS A 626 -9.71 -8.30 -3.47
CA LYS A 626 -9.41 -9.69 -3.86
C LYS A 626 -8.28 -9.67 -4.89
N VAL A 627 -7.09 -10.09 -4.48
CA VAL A 627 -5.91 -10.21 -5.33
C VAL A 627 -5.90 -11.55 -6.06
#